data_89de0a7c8f240c921eaede1fb72de2db
#
_entry.id   89de0a7c8f240c921eaede1fb72de2db
#
_cell.length_a   1.000
_cell.length_b   1.000
_cell.length_c   1.000
_cell.angle_alpha   90.00
_cell.angle_beta   90.00
_cell.angle_gamma   90.00
#
_symmetry.space_group_name_H-M   'P 1'
#
loop_
_entity.id
_entity.type
_entity.pdbx_description
1 polymer ?
#
loop_
_entity_poly.entity_id
_entity_poly.type
_entity_poly.pdbx_seq_one_letter_code
_entity_poly.pdbx_strand_id
1 'polypeptide(L)'
;MLALAGRIVTFEPDRPDLADGVLYVGDGKIVGVSKRTEKPPSEFADVKPIEVDGVLYPGLIDLHSHILYNLRTLWAPGGRTEPYTSHNQWPDADTYSQEITAPARVWSKSPAAREVLAYAEAKAIAGGTTAIQGAPGTSKPYEGFLVRNVDNETFGTGEDKVSQSALTLVLDELKKRAQKMRDGDTFVYHLAEGTGPKLLDEFHDVDDAHCLSERLVAIHCTALG
;
A
#
# COMPACT_ATOMS: atom_id res chain seq x y z
N MET A 1 14.15 21.44 7.81
CA MET A 1 14.45 21.78 6.40
C MET A 1 15.61 20.92 5.92
N LEU A 2 15.54 20.39 4.70
CA LEU A 2 16.55 19.53 4.07
C LEU A 2 16.64 19.90 2.59
N ALA A 3 17.84 19.98 2.04
CA ALA A 3 18.08 20.10 0.60
C ALA A 3 18.96 18.95 0.13
N LEU A 4 18.57 18.29 -0.98
CA LEU A 4 19.29 17.20 -1.59
C LEU A 4 19.67 17.59 -3.03
N ALA A 5 20.94 17.44 -3.39
CA ALA A 5 21.44 17.82 -4.70
C ALA A 5 21.94 16.59 -5.49
N GLY A 6 21.62 16.54 -6.76
CA GLY A 6 22.01 15.46 -7.66
C GLY A 6 21.16 15.41 -8.94
N ARG A 7 21.23 14.29 -9.63
CA ARG A 7 20.30 14.03 -10.75
C ARG A 7 18.89 13.79 -10.20
N ILE A 8 17.88 14.47 -10.74
CA ILE A 8 16.48 14.33 -10.32
C ILE A 8 15.62 13.92 -11.51
N VAL A 9 14.86 12.84 -11.31
CA VAL A 9 13.81 12.37 -12.20
C VAL A 9 12.47 12.66 -11.54
N THR A 10 11.59 13.42 -12.20
CA THR A 10 10.34 13.90 -11.59
C THR A 10 9.14 13.00 -11.84
N PHE A 11 9.16 12.21 -12.93
CA PHE A 11 8.02 11.49 -13.50
C PHE A 11 6.82 12.39 -13.85
N GLU A 12 7.02 13.71 -13.91
CA GLU A 12 6.00 14.65 -14.37
C GLU A 12 6.13 14.86 -15.88
N PRO A 13 5.06 14.66 -16.68
CA PRO A 13 5.13 14.79 -18.14
C PRO A 13 5.63 16.15 -18.62
N ASP A 14 5.25 17.21 -17.91
CA ASP A 14 5.54 18.60 -18.27
C ASP A 14 6.81 19.18 -17.61
N ARG A 15 7.48 18.37 -16.80
CA ARG A 15 8.71 18.78 -16.10
C ARG A 15 9.86 17.86 -16.48
N PRO A 16 10.86 18.36 -17.22
CA PRO A 16 11.99 17.53 -17.63
C PRO A 16 12.85 17.11 -16.43
N ASP A 17 13.53 15.98 -16.60
CA ASP A 17 14.54 15.53 -15.66
C ASP A 17 15.65 16.58 -15.51
N LEU A 18 16.19 16.71 -14.32
CA LEU A 18 17.30 17.60 -14.02
C LEU A 18 18.59 16.77 -13.87
N ALA A 19 19.55 17.01 -14.77
CA ALA A 19 20.85 16.35 -14.67
C ALA A 19 21.63 16.79 -13.41
N ASP A 20 21.42 18.03 -12.97
CA ASP A 20 21.96 18.60 -11.74
C ASP A 20 20.89 19.51 -11.12
N GLY A 21 20.16 18.97 -10.18
CA GLY A 21 19.05 19.64 -9.52
C GLY A 21 19.19 19.67 -8.00
N VAL A 22 18.31 20.42 -7.37
CA VAL A 22 18.16 20.46 -5.91
C VAL A 22 16.69 20.23 -5.55
N LEU A 23 16.46 19.26 -4.68
CA LEU A 23 15.18 18.97 -4.06
C LEU A 23 15.14 19.62 -2.66
N TYR A 24 14.12 20.41 -2.39
CA TYR A 24 13.92 21.07 -1.12
C TYR A 24 12.77 20.44 -0.35
N VAL A 25 13.03 20.07 0.90
CA VAL A 25 12.05 19.45 1.81
C VAL A 25 11.91 20.27 3.06
N GLY A 26 10.71 20.73 3.34
CA GLY A 26 10.32 21.45 4.55
C GLY A 26 9.09 20.81 5.19
N ASP A 27 9.12 20.60 6.50
CA ASP A 27 8.01 20.03 7.29
C ASP A 27 7.45 18.73 6.71
N GLY A 28 8.35 17.84 6.27
CA GLY A 28 7.99 16.54 5.71
C GLY A 28 7.39 16.58 4.29
N LYS A 29 7.42 17.74 3.61
CA LYS A 29 6.87 17.93 2.26
C LYS A 29 7.93 18.44 1.31
N ILE A 30 7.82 18.06 0.04
CA ILE A 30 8.57 18.67 -1.05
C ILE A 30 8.01 20.09 -1.24
N VAL A 31 8.87 21.11 -1.05
CA VAL A 31 8.50 22.51 -1.24
C VAL A 31 9.06 23.09 -2.53
N GLY A 32 9.99 22.42 -3.17
CA GLY A 32 10.52 22.82 -4.46
C GLY A 32 11.51 21.84 -5.06
N VAL A 33 11.61 21.91 -6.37
CA VAL A 33 12.63 21.23 -7.18
C VAL A 33 13.11 22.23 -8.22
N SER A 34 14.42 22.48 -8.30
CA SER A 34 14.98 23.43 -9.23
C SER A 34 16.34 22.97 -9.78
N LYS A 35 16.82 23.62 -10.83
CA LYS A 35 18.21 23.45 -11.23
C LYS A 35 19.12 24.00 -10.14
N ARG A 36 20.31 23.42 -9.96
CA ARG A 36 21.30 23.91 -8.99
C ARG A 36 21.71 25.36 -9.24
N THR A 37 21.66 25.82 -10.50
CA THR A 37 21.99 27.19 -10.88
C THR A 37 20.91 28.23 -10.58
N GLU A 38 19.71 27.77 -10.19
CA GLU A 38 18.60 28.64 -9.85
C GLU A 38 18.68 29.03 -8.37
N LYS A 39 18.08 30.19 -8.04
CA LYS A 39 18.03 30.67 -6.67
C LYS A 39 17.13 29.75 -5.84
N PRO A 40 17.59 29.28 -4.66
CA PRO A 40 16.76 28.46 -3.79
C PRO A 40 15.53 29.25 -3.28
N PRO A 41 14.49 28.54 -2.80
CA PRO A 41 13.43 29.17 -2.02
C PRO A 41 14.02 29.97 -0.85
N SER A 42 13.38 31.08 -0.47
CA SER A 42 13.93 32.02 0.51
C SER A 42 14.29 31.39 1.84
N GLU A 43 13.47 30.47 2.30
CA GLU A 43 13.66 29.71 3.54
C GLU A 43 14.84 28.72 3.49
N PHE A 44 15.33 28.41 2.30
CA PHE A 44 16.49 27.51 2.09
C PHE A 44 17.78 28.27 1.70
N ALA A 45 17.79 29.59 1.76
CA ALA A 45 18.94 30.39 1.33
C ALA A 45 20.25 30.00 2.04
N ASP A 46 20.16 29.64 3.30
CA ASP A 46 21.30 29.23 4.14
C ASP A 46 21.41 27.70 4.33
N VAL A 47 20.55 26.90 3.67
CA VAL A 47 20.58 25.45 3.76
C VAL A 47 21.56 24.88 2.75
N LYS A 48 22.65 24.30 3.24
CA LYS A 48 23.63 23.64 2.36
C LYS A 48 23.07 22.30 1.86
N PRO A 49 22.95 22.09 0.54
CA PRO A 49 22.49 20.81 0.02
C PRO A 49 23.43 19.65 0.36
N ILE A 50 22.85 18.50 0.63
CA ILE A 50 23.55 17.23 0.76
C ILE A 50 23.71 16.66 -0.65
N GLU A 51 24.94 16.37 -1.04
CA GLU A 51 25.23 15.72 -2.33
C GLU A 51 24.80 14.25 -2.30
N VAL A 52 24.02 13.86 -3.30
CA VAL A 52 23.55 12.49 -3.50
C VAL A 52 24.32 11.87 -4.67
N ASP A 53 25.11 10.84 -4.37
CA ASP A 53 25.78 10.04 -5.39
C ASP A 53 24.76 9.03 -5.97
N GLY A 54 23.92 9.51 -6.88
CA GLY A 54 22.85 8.69 -7.44
C GLY A 54 21.76 9.53 -8.11
N VAL A 55 20.59 8.94 -8.22
CA VAL A 55 19.40 9.56 -8.82
C VAL A 55 18.32 9.70 -7.76
N LEU A 56 17.80 10.92 -7.61
CA LEU A 56 16.61 11.21 -6.82
C LEU A 56 15.37 11.03 -7.68
N TYR A 57 14.43 10.22 -7.26
CA TYR A 57 13.13 10.04 -7.91
C TYR A 57 12.05 9.81 -6.84
N PRO A 58 10.77 10.03 -7.18
CA PRO A 58 9.67 9.75 -6.27
C PRO A 58 9.70 8.29 -5.79
N GLY A 59 9.43 8.08 -4.51
CA GLY A 59 9.35 6.73 -3.97
C GLY A 59 8.23 5.92 -4.61
N LEU A 60 8.42 4.62 -4.70
CA LEU A 60 7.41 3.70 -5.22
C LEU A 60 6.19 3.66 -4.30
N ILE A 61 5.02 3.54 -4.90
CA ILE A 61 3.75 3.34 -4.19
C ILE A 61 3.32 1.90 -4.43
N ASP A 62 3.24 1.12 -3.36
CA ASP A 62 2.67 -0.22 -3.41
C ASP A 62 1.15 -0.13 -3.23
N LEU A 63 0.42 -0.37 -4.31
CA LEU A 63 -1.03 -0.21 -4.35
C LEU A 63 -1.77 -1.26 -3.52
N HIS A 64 -1.13 -2.39 -3.21
CA HIS A 64 -1.65 -3.39 -2.30
C HIS A 64 -0.54 -4.30 -1.78
N SER A 65 -0.46 -4.41 -0.46
CA SER A 65 0.51 -5.27 0.23
C SER A 65 -0.07 -5.79 1.55
N HIS A 66 0.35 -6.97 1.94
CA HIS A 66 0.13 -7.49 3.29
C HIS A 66 1.42 -7.36 4.11
N ILE A 67 1.80 -6.14 4.46
CA ILE A 67 3.14 -5.81 4.98
C ILE A 67 3.58 -6.66 6.17
N LEU A 68 2.68 -7.03 7.07
CA LEU A 68 3.02 -7.92 8.20
C LEU A 68 3.35 -9.34 7.75
N TYR A 69 2.79 -9.80 6.63
CA TYR A 69 3.10 -11.12 6.10
C TYR A 69 4.44 -11.15 5.39
N ASN A 70 4.96 -10.02 4.95
CA ASN A 70 6.31 -9.91 4.37
C ASN A 70 7.45 -10.21 5.35
N LEU A 71 7.15 -10.40 6.62
CA LEU A 71 8.08 -10.88 7.65
C LEU A 71 8.17 -12.41 7.72
N ARG A 72 7.27 -13.09 7.05
CA ARG A 72 7.15 -14.54 7.10
C ARG A 72 7.98 -15.18 5.99
N THR A 73 8.33 -16.44 6.22
CA THR A 73 8.75 -17.33 5.14
C THR A 73 7.57 -17.62 4.22
N LEU A 74 7.86 -17.93 2.98
CA LEU A 74 6.83 -18.41 2.06
C LEU A 74 6.15 -19.64 2.66
N TRP A 75 4.84 -19.60 2.71
CA TRP A 75 4.04 -20.74 3.12
C TRP A 75 3.78 -21.65 1.93
N ALA A 76 3.95 -22.96 2.13
CA ALA A 76 3.59 -23.99 1.17
C ALA A 76 2.74 -25.05 1.88
N PRO A 77 1.55 -25.39 1.36
CA PRO A 77 0.70 -26.40 1.97
C PRO A 77 1.38 -27.78 1.86
N GLY A 78 1.71 -28.36 3.02
CA GLY A 78 2.31 -29.70 3.05
C GLY A 78 1.39 -30.77 2.48
N GLY A 79 1.92 -31.61 1.59
CA GLY A 79 1.18 -32.77 1.04
C GLY A 79 0.08 -32.44 0.02
N ARG A 80 -0.13 -31.17 -0.34
CA ARG A 80 -1.07 -30.80 -1.39
C ARG A 80 -0.42 -30.89 -2.76
N THR A 81 -1.04 -31.60 -3.68
CA THR A 81 -0.59 -31.76 -5.08
C THR A 81 -1.34 -30.85 -6.04
N GLU A 82 -2.56 -30.46 -5.70
CA GLU A 82 -3.40 -29.62 -6.53
C GLU A 82 -3.39 -28.17 -6.04
N PRO A 83 -3.35 -27.18 -6.94
CA PRO A 83 -3.43 -25.78 -6.58
C PRO A 83 -4.78 -25.44 -5.94
N TYR A 84 -4.80 -24.35 -5.16
CA TYR A 84 -6.06 -23.77 -4.72
C TYR A 84 -6.80 -23.14 -5.89
N THR A 85 -8.11 -23.32 -5.93
CA THR A 85 -8.96 -22.76 -6.99
C THR A 85 -9.72 -21.51 -6.55
N SER A 86 -9.64 -21.15 -5.26
CA SER A 86 -10.26 -19.96 -4.67
C SER A 86 -9.48 -19.50 -3.44
N HIS A 87 -9.41 -18.18 -3.23
CA HIS A 87 -8.80 -17.55 -2.07
C HIS A 87 -9.48 -17.90 -0.74
N ASN A 88 -10.70 -18.41 -0.78
CA ASN A 88 -11.40 -18.85 0.43
C ASN A 88 -10.92 -20.22 0.96
N GLN A 89 -10.07 -20.93 0.21
CA GLN A 89 -9.66 -22.29 0.58
C GLN A 89 -8.46 -22.37 1.52
N TRP A 90 -7.42 -21.55 1.30
CA TRP A 90 -6.22 -21.66 2.14
C TRP A 90 -6.37 -21.14 3.57
N PRO A 91 -7.28 -20.17 3.89
CA PRO A 91 -7.49 -19.78 5.29
C PRO A 91 -7.95 -20.94 6.18
N ASP A 92 -8.62 -21.93 5.60
CA ASP A 92 -9.13 -23.12 6.32
C ASP A 92 -8.08 -24.23 6.46
N ALA A 93 -6.91 -24.09 5.85
CA ALA A 93 -5.84 -25.05 6.01
C ALA A 93 -5.19 -24.90 7.41
N ASP A 94 -5.11 -26.00 8.18
CA ASP A 94 -4.54 -26.02 9.52
C ASP A 94 -3.14 -25.40 9.57
N THR A 95 -2.28 -25.76 8.60
CA THR A 95 -0.91 -25.25 8.52
C THR A 95 -0.88 -23.75 8.24
N TYR A 96 -1.81 -23.20 7.46
CA TYR A 96 -1.90 -21.75 7.22
C TYR A 96 -2.22 -20.99 8.51
N SER A 97 -3.18 -21.48 9.28
CA SER A 97 -3.51 -20.89 10.57
C SER A 97 -2.31 -20.91 11.51
N GLN A 98 -1.61 -22.03 11.62
CA GLN A 98 -0.50 -22.22 12.55
C GLN A 98 0.75 -21.43 12.14
N GLU A 99 1.06 -21.38 10.85
CA GLU A 99 2.31 -20.81 10.35
C GLU A 99 2.19 -19.35 9.93
N ILE A 100 1.00 -18.89 9.55
CA ILE A 100 0.77 -17.54 9.01
C ILE A 100 -0.08 -16.69 9.94
N THR A 101 -1.39 -17.04 10.11
CA THR A 101 -2.31 -16.11 10.75
C THR A 101 -2.16 -16.04 12.26
N ALA A 102 -1.89 -17.15 12.94
CA ALA A 102 -1.74 -17.16 14.41
C ALA A 102 -0.48 -16.37 14.83
N PRO A 103 0.72 -16.60 14.26
CA PRO A 103 1.88 -15.77 14.57
C PRO A 103 1.70 -14.30 14.24
N ALA A 104 1.10 -13.95 13.09
CA ALA A 104 0.82 -12.56 12.75
C ALA A 104 -0.09 -11.88 13.79
N ARG A 105 -1.12 -12.61 14.26
CA ARG A 105 -2.01 -12.14 15.35
C ARG A 105 -1.27 -11.95 16.66
N VAL A 106 -0.36 -12.86 17.02
CA VAL A 106 0.47 -12.73 18.23
C VAL A 106 1.35 -11.49 18.13
N TRP A 107 2.04 -11.29 17.02
CA TRP A 107 2.90 -10.12 16.83
C TRP A 107 2.13 -8.82 16.86
N SER A 108 0.99 -8.75 16.16
CA SER A 108 0.17 -7.53 16.12
C SER A 108 -0.41 -7.12 17.48
N LYS A 109 -0.49 -8.05 18.44
CA LYS A 109 -0.98 -7.80 19.80
C LYS A 109 0.15 -7.75 20.85
N SER A 110 1.38 -7.97 20.45
CA SER A 110 2.54 -7.96 21.35
C SER A 110 2.95 -6.52 21.70
N PRO A 111 3.67 -6.31 22.80
CA PRO A 111 4.30 -5.03 23.08
C PRO A 111 5.29 -4.58 22.00
N ALA A 112 5.82 -5.51 21.19
CA ALA A 112 6.75 -5.26 20.09
C ALA A 112 6.05 -5.04 18.73
N ALA A 113 4.74 -4.80 18.70
CA ALA A 113 4.00 -4.64 17.43
C ALA A 113 4.57 -3.52 16.54
N ARG A 114 5.01 -2.42 17.16
CA ARG A 114 5.61 -1.29 16.45
C ARG A 114 6.96 -1.65 15.82
N GLU A 115 7.80 -2.35 16.54
CA GLU A 115 9.12 -2.78 16.06
C GLU A 115 9.00 -3.81 14.95
N VAL A 116 8.03 -4.71 15.05
CA VAL A 116 7.71 -5.67 14.00
C VAL A 116 7.28 -4.95 12.73
N LEU A 117 6.40 -3.95 12.85
CA LEU A 117 5.98 -3.14 11.71
C LEU A 117 7.15 -2.33 11.14
N ALA A 118 7.93 -1.68 11.99
CA ALA A 118 9.11 -0.89 11.57
C ALA A 118 10.11 -1.74 10.78
N TYR A 119 10.31 -3.00 11.17
CA TYR A 119 11.17 -3.92 10.41
C TYR A 119 10.57 -4.26 9.03
N ALA A 120 9.27 -4.50 8.96
CA ALA A 120 8.59 -4.74 7.67
C ALA A 120 8.69 -3.52 6.75
N GLU A 121 8.46 -2.33 7.29
CA GLU A 121 8.59 -1.07 6.57
C GLU A 121 10.03 -0.79 6.12
N ALA A 122 11.03 -1.13 6.94
CA ALA A 122 12.43 -1.01 6.56
C ALA A 122 12.76 -1.87 5.33
N LYS A 123 12.18 -3.07 5.22
CA LYS A 123 12.31 -3.90 4.02
C LYS A 123 11.65 -3.24 2.80
N ALA A 124 10.48 -2.62 2.96
CA ALA A 124 9.80 -1.91 1.89
C ALA A 124 10.63 -0.71 1.40
N ILE A 125 11.15 0.10 2.33
CA ILE A 125 12.04 1.25 2.02
C ILE A 125 13.32 0.79 1.32
N ALA A 126 13.93 -0.30 1.76
CA ALA A 126 15.11 -0.86 1.10
C ALA A 126 14.83 -1.28 -0.35
N GLY A 127 13.59 -1.60 -0.68
CA GLY A 127 13.10 -1.84 -2.04
C GLY A 127 12.64 -0.57 -2.79
N GLY A 128 12.70 0.61 -2.15
CA GLY A 128 12.29 1.89 -2.74
C GLY A 128 10.81 2.24 -2.53
N THR A 129 10.04 1.44 -1.81
CA THR A 129 8.63 1.70 -1.51
C THR A 129 8.51 2.70 -0.36
N THR A 130 7.79 3.80 -0.57
CA THR A 130 7.60 4.88 0.40
C THR A 130 6.14 5.07 0.84
N ALA A 131 5.20 4.47 0.12
CA ALA A 131 3.79 4.44 0.49
C ALA A 131 3.20 3.07 0.17
N ILE A 132 2.33 2.57 1.04
CA ILE A 132 1.67 1.27 0.89
C ILE A 132 0.18 1.37 1.21
N GLN A 133 -0.60 0.50 0.59
CA GLN A 133 -1.94 0.11 1.00
C GLN A 133 -1.90 -1.32 1.55
N GLY A 134 -2.70 -1.65 2.56
CA GLY A 134 -2.80 -3.00 3.14
C GLY A 134 -2.16 -3.15 4.52
N ALA A 135 -2.13 -2.09 5.31
CA ALA A 135 -1.75 -2.19 6.72
C ALA A 135 -2.77 -3.02 7.50
N PRO A 136 -2.34 -3.67 8.58
CA PRO A 136 -3.17 -4.61 9.33
C PRO A 136 -4.24 -3.95 10.21
N GLY A 137 -4.61 -2.72 9.95
CA GLY A 137 -5.66 -2.01 10.67
C GLY A 137 -5.36 -0.54 10.94
N THR A 138 -6.36 0.15 11.50
CA THR A 138 -6.34 1.59 11.80
C THR A 138 -5.90 1.92 13.22
N SER A 139 -5.32 0.97 13.96
CA SER A 139 -4.83 1.23 15.31
C SER A 139 -3.50 2.00 15.30
N LYS A 140 -3.27 2.85 16.31
CA LYS A 140 -2.05 3.65 16.45
C LYS A 140 -0.72 2.94 16.20
N PRO A 141 -0.52 1.66 16.56
CA PRO A 141 0.70 0.93 16.22
C PRO A 141 0.97 0.81 14.72
N TYR A 142 -0.04 1.06 13.89
CA TYR A 142 -0.01 0.88 12.43
C TYR A 142 -0.13 2.18 11.64
N GLU A 143 0.04 3.32 12.29
CA GLU A 143 0.01 4.65 11.64
C GLU A 143 1.18 4.92 10.69
N GLY A 144 1.96 3.91 10.35
CA GLY A 144 3.17 4.05 9.56
C GLY A 144 4.33 4.62 10.39
N PHE A 145 5.49 4.03 10.26
CA PHE A 145 6.68 4.44 10.99
C PHE A 145 7.75 5.00 10.04
N LEU A 146 8.00 4.30 8.95
CA LEU A 146 8.94 4.67 7.89
C LEU A 146 8.25 4.87 6.55
N VAL A 147 7.13 4.18 6.32
CA VAL A 147 6.35 4.18 5.08
C VAL A 147 5.01 4.83 5.35
N ARG A 148 4.53 5.65 4.41
CA ARG A 148 3.18 6.21 4.49
C ARG A 148 2.15 5.10 4.31
N ASN A 149 1.27 4.94 5.29
CA ASN A 149 0.19 3.97 5.24
C ASN A 149 -1.08 4.63 4.72
N VAL A 150 -1.50 4.25 3.50
CA VAL A 150 -2.67 4.84 2.83
C VAL A 150 -3.98 4.48 3.53
N ASP A 151 -4.05 3.35 4.23
CA ASP A 151 -5.26 2.95 4.96
C ASP A 151 -5.59 3.91 6.12
N ASN A 152 -4.58 4.55 6.69
CA ASN A 152 -4.73 5.52 7.78
C ASN A 152 -4.67 6.97 7.28
N GLU A 153 -4.57 7.20 5.98
CA GLU A 153 -4.46 8.52 5.41
C GLU A 153 -5.84 9.15 5.26
N THR A 154 -6.03 10.28 5.88
CA THR A 154 -7.31 11.00 5.82
C THR A 154 -7.43 11.93 4.63
N PHE A 155 -6.34 12.20 3.92
CA PHE A 155 -6.29 13.17 2.81
C PHE A 155 -6.88 14.55 3.17
N GLY A 156 -6.76 14.93 4.45
CA GLY A 156 -7.28 16.20 4.97
C GLY A 156 -8.77 16.21 5.32
N THR A 157 -9.47 15.09 5.20
CA THR A 157 -10.91 14.99 5.55
C THR A 157 -11.16 14.74 7.03
N GLY A 158 -10.15 14.27 7.77
CA GLY A 158 -10.26 13.88 9.19
C GLY A 158 -10.83 12.47 9.40
N GLU A 159 -11.12 11.74 8.32
CA GLU A 159 -11.66 10.37 8.35
C GLU A 159 -10.89 9.48 7.39
N ASP A 160 -10.67 8.23 7.77
CA ASP A 160 -10.08 7.22 6.88
C ASP A 160 -11.02 6.98 5.69
N LYS A 161 -10.46 7.01 4.49
CA LYS A 161 -11.22 6.90 3.24
C LYS A 161 -10.90 5.63 2.45
N VAL A 162 -10.16 4.69 3.05
CA VAL A 162 -9.82 3.41 2.43
C VAL A 162 -10.40 2.28 3.25
N SER A 163 -11.13 1.40 2.59
CA SER A 163 -11.64 0.16 3.17
C SER A 163 -11.20 -1.03 2.35
N GLN A 164 -11.04 -2.20 2.97
CA GLN A 164 -10.54 -3.38 2.29
C GLN A 164 -11.26 -4.67 2.71
N SER A 165 -11.21 -5.69 1.85
CA SER A 165 -11.52 -7.07 2.18
C SER A 165 -10.67 -8.03 1.37
N ALA A 166 -10.11 -9.05 2.05
CA ALA A 166 -9.30 -10.09 1.43
C ALA A 166 -10.08 -11.38 1.12
N LEU A 167 -11.31 -11.50 1.61
CA LEU A 167 -12.18 -12.66 1.40
C LEU A 167 -13.51 -12.21 0.82
N THR A 168 -14.19 -13.15 0.17
CA THR A 168 -15.50 -12.94 -0.44
C THR A 168 -16.49 -12.30 0.54
N LEU A 169 -17.13 -11.24 0.11
CA LEU A 169 -18.21 -10.56 0.83
C LEU A 169 -19.56 -10.98 0.24
N VAL A 170 -20.56 -11.08 1.11
CA VAL A 170 -21.95 -11.27 0.67
C VAL A 170 -22.49 -9.96 0.05
N LEU A 171 -23.48 -10.10 -0.83
CA LEU A 171 -24.03 -8.98 -1.60
C LEU A 171 -24.45 -7.77 -0.73
N ASP A 172 -25.04 -8.01 0.45
CA ASP A 172 -25.44 -6.92 1.36
C ASP A 172 -24.25 -6.14 1.93
N GLU A 173 -23.12 -6.78 2.17
CA GLU A 173 -21.89 -6.08 2.57
C GLU A 173 -21.30 -5.29 1.40
N LEU A 174 -21.32 -5.86 0.20
CA LEU A 174 -20.91 -5.14 -1.02
C LEU A 174 -21.75 -3.90 -1.25
N LYS A 175 -23.08 -3.96 -1.08
CA LYS A 175 -23.96 -2.78 -1.16
C LYS A 175 -23.61 -1.69 -0.15
N LYS A 176 -23.22 -2.06 1.07
CA LYS A 176 -22.73 -1.10 2.08
C LYS A 176 -21.41 -0.45 1.62
N ARG A 177 -20.50 -1.23 1.00
CA ARG A 177 -19.26 -0.68 0.42
C ARG A 177 -19.55 0.28 -0.72
N ALA A 178 -20.46 -0.10 -1.62
CA ALA A 178 -20.89 0.77 -2.72
C ALA A 178 -21.45 2.12 -2.22
N GLN A 179 -22.21 2.12 -1.12
CA GLN A 179 -22.68 3.37 -0.51
C GLN A 179 -21.50 4.23 -0.04
N LYS A 180 -20.55 3.66 0.70
CA LYS A 180 -19.35 4.38 1.15
C LYS A 180 -18.51 4.93 -0.01
N MET A 181 -18.42 4.16 -1.11
CA MET A 181 -17.73 4.61 -2.31
C MET A 181 -18.39 5.83 -2.94
N ARG A 182 -19.73 5.88 -2.96
CA ARG A 182 -20.49 7.09 -3.39
C ARG A 182 -20.21 8.29 -2.48
N ASP A 183 -19.95 8.04 -1.19
CA ASP A 183 -19.64 9.07 -0.20
C ASP A 183 -18.14 9.47 -0.20
N GLY A 184 -17.36 8.89 -1.13
CA GLY A 184 -15.98 9.28 -1.39
C GLY A 184 -14.91 8.29 -0.94
N ASP A 185 -15.28 7.14 -0.35
CA ASP A 185 -14.32 6.10 0.06
C ASP A 185 -13.78 5.34 -1.15
N THR A 186 -12.57 4.81 -1.00
CA THR A 186 -11.97 3.81 -1.89
C THR A 186 -12.15 2.42 -1.28
N PHE A 187 -12.52 1.45 -2.10
CA PHE A 187 -12.64 0.06 -1.68
C PHE A 187 -11.60 -0.81 -2.38
N VAL A 188 -10.74 -1.46 -1.59
CA VAL A 188 -9.73 -2.42 -2.05
C VAL A 188 -10.26 -3.82 -1.80
N TYR A 189 -10.42 -4.61 -2.85
CA TYR A 189 -11.07 -5.90 -2.77
C TYR A 189 -10.31 -6.99 -3.53
N HIS A 190 -10.00 -8.10 -2.86
CA HIS A 190 -9.50 -9.30 -3.52
C HIS A 190 -10.65 -9.93 -4.27
N LEU A 191 -10.69 -9.71 -5.57
CA LEU A 191 -11.79 -10.09 -6.43
C LEU A 191 -11.39 -11.26 -7.32
N ALA A 192 -12.19 -12.32 -7.30
CA ALA A 192 -12.05 -13.46 -8.19
C ALA A 192 -10.63 -14.06 -8.22
N GLU A 193 -10.00 -14.16 -7.04
CA GLU A 193 -8.64 -14.70 -6.88
C GLU A 193 -8.66 -16.21 -6.88
N GLY A 194 -8.24 -16.82 -8.01
CA GLY A 194 -8.16 -18.25 -8.23
C GLY A 194 -8.51 -18.64 -9.66
N THR A 195 -8.86 -19.90 -9.87
CA THR A 195 -9.15 -20.49 -11.19
C THR A 195 -10.51 -21.18 -11.25
N GLY A 196 -11.26 -21.17 -10.14
CA GLY A 196 -12.55 -21.84 -10.06
C GLY A 196 -13.66 -21.07 -10.78
N PRO A 197 -14.56 -21.75 -11.53
CA PRO A 197 -15.62 -21.06 -12.29
C PRO A 197 -16.60 -20.28 -11.41
N LYS A 198 -16.78 -20.68 -10.15
CA LYS A 198 -17.62 -19.96 -9.19
C LYS A 198 -17.10 -18.58 -8.78
N LEU A 199 -15.84 -18.27 -9.10
CA LEU A 199 -15.29 -16.96 -8.82
C LEU A 199 -15.84 -15.86 -9.74
N LEU A 200 -16.47 -16.23 -10.87
CA LEU A 200 -17.25 -15.28 -11.66
C LEU A 200 -18.47 -14.75 -10.93
N ASP A 201 -19.04 -15.54 -10.01
CA ASP A 201 -20.16 -15.09 -9.17
C ASP A 201 -19.75 -13.90 -8.29
N GLU A 202 -18.50 -13.86 -7.81
CA GLU A 202 -17.97 -12.72 -7.05
C GLU A 202 -17.96 -11.43 -7.88
N PHE A 203 -17.60 -11.54 -9.16
CA PHE A 203 -17.64 -10.39 -10.06
C PHE A 203 -19.07 -9.92 -10.31
N HIS A 204 -19.99 -10.86 -10.52
CA HIS A 204 -21.40 -10.52 -10.69
C HIS A 204 -21.99 -9.86 -9.43
N ASP A 205 -21.64 -10.35 -8.24
CA ASP A 205 -22.06 -9.74 -6.98
C ASP A 205 -21.54 -8.29 -6.82
N VAL A 206 -20.30 -8.04 -7.26
CA VAL A 206 -19.69 -6.71 -7.26
C VAL A 206 -20.41 -5.77 -8.23
N ASP A 207 -20.80 -6.27 -9.41
CA ASP A 207 -21.59 -5.51 -10.41
C ASP A 207 -23.01 -5.24 -9.89
N ASP A 208 -23.70 -6.25 -9.41
CA ASP A 208 -25.05 -6.14 -8.84
C ASP A 208 -25.11 -5.22 -7.62
N ALA A 209 -24.03 -5.14 -6.85
CA ALA A 209 -23.87 -4.20 -5.76
C ALA A 209 -23.54 -2.76 -6.21
N HIS A 210 -23.28 -2.54 -7.51
CA HIS A 210 -22.82 -1.26 -8.05
C HIS A 210 -21.48 -0.79 -7.46
N CYS A 211 -20.56 -1.73 -7.21
CA CYS A 211 -19.20 -1.44 -6.78
C CYS A 211 -18.22 -1.19 -7.94
N LEU A 212 -18.58 -1.53 -9.19
CA LEU A 212 -17.74 -1.25 -10.36
C LEU A 212 -17.68 0.25 -10.64
N SER A 213 -16.64 0.89 -10.16
CA SER A 213 -16.41 2.32 -10.32
C SER A 213 -14.92 2.65 -10.23
N GLU A 214 -14.54 3.89 -10.51
CA GLU A 214 -13.17 4.42 -10.34
C GLU A 214 -12.64 4.36 -8.89
N ARG A 215 -13.50 4.05 -7.92
CA ARG A 215 -13.15 3.91 -6.51
C ARG A 215 -12.96 2.47 -6.06
N LEU A 216 -13.09 1.51 -6.96
CA LEU A 216 -12.75 0.12 -6.72
C LEU A 216 -11.30 -0.15 -7.13
N VAL A 217 -10.50 -0.66 -6.20
CA VAL A 217 -9.20 -1.26 -6.50
C VAL A 217 -9.37 -2.78 -6.42
N ALA A 218 -9.59 -3.41 -7.56
CA ALA A 218 -9.74 -4.85 -7.67
C ALA A 218 -8.37 -5.52 -7.71
N ILE A 219 -8.10 -6.39 -6.74
CA ILE A 219 -6.85 -7.12 -6.61
C ILE A 219 -7.02 -8.52 -7.22
N HIS A 220 -5.99 -9.00 -7.88
CA HIS A 220 -5.88 -10.29 -8.56
C HIS A 220 -6.73 -10.41 -9.83
N CYS A 221 -8.03 -10.56 -9.73
CA CYS A 221 -8.96 -10.76 -10.86
C CYS A 221 -8.59 -11.94 -11.76
N THR A 222 -7.94 -12.98 -11.22
CA THR A 222 -7.32 -14.05 -12.01
C THR A 222 -8.33 -14.95 -12.72
N ALA A 223 -9.57 -14.99 -12.24
CA ALA A 223 -10.65 -15.77 -12.88
C ALA A 223 -11.44 -14.96 -13.92
N LEU A 224 -11.08 -13.71 -14.20
CA LEU A 224 -11.78 -12.83 -15.15
C LEU A 224 -11.11 -12.80 -16.54
N GLY A 225 -10.06 -13.58 -16.77
CA GLY A 225 -9.29 -13.64 -18.01
C GLY A 225 -9.81 -14.62 -19.03
#